data_7f99e7ef21c3a5467c1dfcdf2ffe48b1
#
_entry.id   7f99e7ef21c3a5467c1dfcdf2ffe48b1
#
_cell.length_a   1.000
_cell.length_b   1.000
_cell.length_c   1.000
_cell.angle_alpha   90.00
_cell.angle_beta   90.00
_cell.angle_gamma   90.00
#
_symmetry.space_group_name_H-M   'P 1'
#
loop_
_entity.id
_entity.type
_entity.pdbx_description
1 polymer ?
#
loop_
_entity_poly.entity_id
_entity_poly.type
_entity_poly.pdbx_seq_one_letter_code
_entity_poly.pdbx_strand_id
1 'polypeptide(L)'
;MKKHVVLCGITLALLSVGAPLPDRHADDPDLIPDQYIVMLKAGANARDVIVGHGLAPAHHYSHAVHGFASHVPPGQLKMLKNDWRVQSVEPDRVVRLVTHVSATGSAVTVSGEALPTGVDRVDADLHPRKDVSSVGIAIIDTGVDLEHADLNVAGNVTFARGTKSGNDDNGHGSHVAGIAAAKADGYGVRGVAPNAKLYAVKVLDRAGSGQLSWVIAGVDWVTKNAKAKGIKVANMSLGFQGDSPALYAAISASVNAGVTYVVAAGNSGINAALFSPANHPAVITVSAIADSDGKCGGLGSATAYGEDDSFASFSNWGPVVDLAAPGVNILSTYKAGTYATLSGTSMASPHVAGAAAHYLAAYPTTTPAEVLVMLRLNATPQTNACGFDGDPDTYKEPLLNVKTLP
;
A
#
# COMPACT_ATOMS: atom_id res chain seq x y z
N MET A 1 -6.44 51.00 -62.50
CA MET A 1 -6.12 49.86 -61.64
C MET A 1 -5.34 50.38 -60.45
N LYS A 2 -6.01 50.65 -59.35
CA LYS A 2 -5.37 51.17 -58.11
C LYS A 2 -5.26 50.00 -57.11
N LYS A 3 -4.05 49.65 -56.72
CA LYS A 3 -3.75 48.61 -55.66
C LYS A 3 -3.91 49.28 -54.30
N HIS A 4 -4.79 48.73 -53.45
CA HIS A 4 -4.93 49.11 -52.06
C HIS A 4 -4.01 48.18 -51.25
N VAL A 5 -3.10 48.80 -50.51
CA VAL A 5 -2.25 48.15 -49.50
C VAL A 5 -2.99 48.25 -48.16
N VAL A 6 -3.33 47.09 -47.59
CA VAL A 6 -3.89 47.00 -46.24
C VAL A 6 -2.74 46.82 -45.26
N LEU A 7 -2.54 47.80 -44.39
CA LEU A 7 -1.61 47.73 -43.29
C LEU A 7 -2.29 46.97 -42.15
N CYS A 8 -1.75 45.81 -41.80
CA CYS A 8 -2.19 45.05 -40.63
C CYS A 8 -1.42 45.50 -39.41
N GLY A 9 -2.11 46.23 -38.51
CA GLY A 9 -1.56 46.64 -37.23
C GLY A 9 -1.47 45.52 -36.25
N ILE A 10 -0.26 45.16 -35.79
CA ILE A 10 -0.03 44.21 -34.72
C ILE A 10 -0.20 44.94 -33.38
N THR A 11 -1.29 44.63 -32.69
CA THR A 11 -1.53 45.10 -31.32
C THR A 11 -0.76 44.23 -30.36
N LEU A 12 0.26 44.76 -29.72
CA LEU A 12 1.04 44.07 -28.66
C LEU A 12 0.14 43.99 -27.42
N ALA A 13 -0.36 42.83 -27.09
CA ALA A 13 -1.06 42.59 -25.83
C ALA A 13 -0.01 42.48 -24.71
N LEU A 14 -0.02 43.48 -23.81
CA LEU A 14 0.69 43.39 -22.53
C LEU A 14 0.10 42.24 -21.70
N LEU A 15 0.86 41.16 -21.55
CA LEU A 15 0.58 40.13 -20.57
C LEU A 15 0.69 40.75 -19.16
N SER A 16 -0.42 40.91 -18.49
CA SER A 16 -0.48 41.23 -17.09
C SER A 16 0.19 40.09 -16.32
N VAL A 17 1.22 40.39 -15.56
CA VAL A 17 1.81 39.49 -14.58
C VAL A 17 0.68 39.12 -13.61
N GLY A 18 0.17 37.91 -13.76
CA GLY A 18 -0.91 37.36 -12.91
C GLY A 18 -0.46 37.39 -11.45
N ALA A 19 -1.36 37.81 -10.57
CA ALA A 19 -1.19 37.62 -9.14
C ALA A 19 -0.81 36.17 -8.83
N PRO A 20 0.07 35.92 -7.83
CA PRO A 20 0.39 34.54 -7.44
C PRO A 20 -0.92 33.82 -7.12
N LEU A 21 -1.10 32.65 -7.72
CA LEU A 21 -2.25 31.79 -7.41
C LEU A 21 -2.27 31.56 -5.90
N PRO A 22 -3.44 31.65 -5.25
CA PRO A 22 -3.55 31.36 -3.83
C PRO A 22 -2.99 29.98 -3.55
N ASP A 23 -2.25 29.88 -2.45
CA ASP A 23 -1.64 28.64 -1.98
C ASP A 23 -2.81 27.65 -1.72
N ARG A 24 -3.03 26.70 -2.65
CA ARG A 24 -4.14 25.72 -2.60
C ARG A 24 -4.03 24.77 -1.40
N HIS A 25 -2.96 24.91 -0.61
CA HIS A 25 -2.69 24.08 0.56
C HIS A 25 -3.36 24.60 1.85
N ALA A 26 -3.89 25.83 1.89
CA ALA A 26 -4.44 26.42 3.11
C ALA A 26 -5.76 25.76 3.58
N ASP A 27 -6.48 25.04 2.70
CA ASP A 27 -7.81 24.48 2.97
C ASP A 27 -7.85 22.94 2.88
N ASP A 28 -6.72 22.23 2.73
CA ASP A 28 -6.68 20.77 2.73
C ASP A 28 -6.75 20.25 4.18
N PRO A 29 -7.87 19.63 4.60
CA PRO A 29 -8.06 19.18 5.99
C PRO A 29 -7.12 18.03 6.39
N ASP A 30 -6.47 17.40 5.44
CA ASP A 30 -5.53 16.31 5.70
C ASP A 30 -4.10 16.79 5.92
N LEU A 31 -3.79 18.06 5.70
CA LEU A 31 -2.47 18.61 6.02
C LEU A 31 -2.32 18.81 7.54
N ILE A 32 -1.14 18.44 8.04
CA ILE A 32 -0.81 18.59 9.46
C ILE A 32 -0.10 19.94 9.64
N PRO A 33 -0.68 20.87 10.41
CA PRO A 33 -0.11 22.21 10.57
C PRO A 33 1.34 22.18 11.03
N ASP A 34 2.18 22.96 10.34
CA ASP A 34 3.60 23.17 10.65
C ASP A 34 4.47 21.89 10.67
N GLN A 35 3.95 20.76 10.20
CA GLN A 35 4.72 19.53 10.03
C GLN A 35 5.19 19.38 8.59
N TYR A 36 6.48 19.10 8.40
CA TYR A 36 7.07 19.00 7.06
C TYR A 36 8.02 17.83 6.96
N ILE A 37 8.05 17.23 5.77
CA ILE A 37 9.03 16.26 5.31
C ILE A 37 10.07 17.03 4.50
N VAL A 38 11.33 16.96 4.93
CA VAL A 38 12.45 17.67 4.33
C VAL A 38 13.39 16.68 3.67
N MET A 39 13.47 16.74 2.36
CA MET A 39 14.38 15.94 1.56
C MET A 39 15.68 16.71 1.34
N LEU A 40 16.81 16.05 1.49
CA LEU A 40 18.14 16.63 1.35
C LEU A 40 18.81 16.17 0.07
N LYS A 41 19.63 17.04 -0.50
CA LYS A 41 20.49 16.67 -1.64
C LYS A 41 21.56 15.66 -1.23
N ALA A 42 22.03 14.87 -2.19
CA ALA A 42 23.10 13.92 -1.98
C ALA A 42 24.35 14.62 -1.41
N GLY A 43 24.91 14.02 -0.34
CA GLY A 43 26.10 14.55 0.35
C GLY A 43 25.81 15.67 1.37
N ALA A 44 24.60 16.18 1.49
CA ALA A 44 24.23 17.10 2.55
C ALA A 44 24.27 16.39 3.92
N ASN A 45 24.72 17.10 4.97
CA ASN A 45 24.67 16.57 6.32
C ASN A 45 23.33 16.98 6.98
N ALA A 46 22.49 16.03 7.29
CA ALA A 46 21.18 16.30 7.90
C ALA A 46 21.31 17.04 9.24
N ARG A 47 22.31 16.69 10.06
CA ARG A 47 22.55 17.33 11.36
C ARG A 47 22.86 18.82 11.21
N ASP A 48 23.67 19.18 10.20
CA ASP A 48 24.06 20.58 9.98
C ASP A 48 22.87 21.42 9.53
N VAL A 49 21.92 20.85 8.75
CA VAL A 49 20.68 21.51 8.38
C VAL A 49 19.77 21.67 9.60
N ILE A 50 19.56 20.60 10.35
CA ILE A 50 18.72 20.58 11.56
C ILE A 50 19.21 21.60 12.58
N VAL A 51 20.49 21.59 12.92
CA VAL A 51 21.09 22.54 13.89
C VAL A 51 21.07 23.97 13.36
N GLY A 52 21.41 24.16 12.08
CA GLY A 52 21.44 25.49 11.45
C GLY A 52 20.07 26.17 11.41
N HIS A 53 19.00 25.39 11.38
CA HIS A 53 17.62 25.89 11.43
C HIS A 53 16.94 25.74 12.79
N GLY A 54 17.65 25.26 13.83
CA GLY A 54 17.10 25.10 15.19
C GLY A 54 15.92 24.12 15.25
N LEU A 55 15.90 23.08 14.41
CA LEU A 55 14.82 22.10 14.30
C LEU A 55 15.02 20.92 15.26
N ALA A 56 13.90 20.24 15.62
CA ALA A 56 13.87 19.03 16.41
C ALA A 56 13.09 17.95 15.64
N PRO A 57 13.76 17.17 14.79
CA PRO A 57 13.08 16.21 13.93
C PRO A 57 12.47 15.06 14.72
N ALA A 58 11.25 14.67 14.33
CA ALA A 58 10.57 13.48 14.84
C ALA A 58 11.11 12.19 14.20
N HIS A 59 11.50 12.26 12.92
CA HIS A 59 12.04 11.14 12.16
C HIS A 59 13.25 11.54 11.33
N HIS A 60 14.21 10.62 11.22
CA HIS A 60 15.36 10.70 10.33
C HIS A 60 15.29 9.58 9.30
N TYR A 61 15.51 9.91 8.04
CA TYR A 61 15.55 8.96 6.92
C TYR A 61 16.98 8.87 6.37
N SER A 62 17.48 7.68 6.14
CA SER A 62 18.87 7.49 5.74
C SER A 62 19.15 6.28 4.85
N HIS A 63 18.13 5.48 4.51
CA HIS A 63 18.27 4.26 3.74
C HIS A 63 17.45 4.27 2.44
N ALA A 64 16.16 4.56 2.50
CA ALA A 64 15.33 4.76 1.31
C ALA A 64 15.51 6.17 0.74
N VAL A 65 15.50 7.16 1.61
CA VAL A 65 15.68 8.57 1.25
C VAL A 65 16.62 9.25 2.25
N HIS A 66 17.12 10.42 1.88
CA HIS A 66 17.98 11.22 2.75
C HIS A 66 17.23 12.47 3.20
N GLY A 67 16.88 12.53 4.48
CA GLY A 67 16.08 13.64 4.99
C GLY A 67 15.57 13.42 6.41
N PHE A 68 14.56 14.19 6.76
CA PHE A 68 13.93 14.13 8.09
C PHE A 68 12.49 14.69 8.04
N ALA A 69 11.70 14.40 9.07
CA ALA A 69 10.43 15.06 9.32
C ALA A 69 10.50 15.89 10.61
N SER A 70 9.99 17.11 10.57
CA SER A 70 10.04 18.04 11.71
C SER A 70 8.87 19.01 11.72
N HIS A 71 8.55 19.48 12.90
CA HIS A 71 7.81 20.74 13.05
C HIS A 71 8.71 21.90 12.59
N VAL A 72 8.19 22.73 11.68
CA VAL A 72 8.91 23.90 11.12
C VAL A 72 8.02 25.12 11.27
N PRO A 73 8.33 26.03 12.19
CA PRO A 73 7.56 27.25 12.37
C PRO A 73 7.47 28.07 11.08
N PRO A 74 6.36 28.79 10.81
CA PRO A 74 6.14 29.52 9.57
C PRO A 74 7.29 30.48 9.18
N GLY A 75 7.90 31.13 10.16
CA GLY A 75 9.05 32.02 9.94
C GLY A 75 10.32 31.33 9.46
N GLN A 76 10.48 30.02 9.72
CA GLN A 76 11.65 29.23 9.33
C GLN A 76 11.45 28.51 7.99
N LEU A 77 10.20 28.27 7.59
CA LEU A 77 9.88 27.49 6.37
C LEU A 77 10.53 28.11 5.12
N LYS A 78 10.46 29.45 4.98
CA LYS A 78 11.08 30.16 3.84
C LYS A 78 12.60 30.00 3.81
N MET A 79 13.26 30.06 4.96
CA MET A 79 14.70 29.88 5.06
C MET A 79 15.11 28.46 4.72
N LEU A 80 14.35 27.47 5.23
CA LEU A 80 14.58 26.07 4.96
C LEU A 80 14.40 25.71 3.46
N LYS A 81 13.34 26.24 2.83
CA LYS A 81 13.11 26.09 1.37
C LYS A 81 14.21 26.69 0.51
N ASN A 82 14.91 27.71 1.01
CA ASN A 82 16.02 28.39 0.31
C ASN A 82 17.40 27.85 0.69
N ASP A 83 17.51 26.88 1.59
CA ASP A 83 18.79 26.26 1.95
C ASP A 83 19.31 25.41 0.78
N TRP A 84 20.50 25.71 0.30
CA TRP A 84 21.09 25.05 -0.85
C TRP A 84 21.27 23.52 -0.68
N ARG A 85 21.30 23.02 0.56
CA ARG A 85 21.40 21.60 0.93
C ARG A 85 20.05 20.88 0.86
N VAL A 86 18.96 21.61 0.90
CA VAL A 86 17.60 21.08 0.83
C VAL A 86 17.20 20.83 -0.64
N GLN A 87 16.65 19.66 -0.90
CA GLN A 87 16.12 19.28 -2.21
C GLN A 87 14.66 19.68 -2.34
N SER A 88 13.85 19.34 -1.33
CA SER A 88 12.43 19.70 -1.28
C SER A 88 11.92 19.74 0.16
N VAL A 89 10.84 20.50 0.36
CA VAL A 89 10.09 20.56 1.62
C VAL A 89 8.63 20.34 1.28
N GLU A 90 8.07 19.24 1.76
CA GLU A 90 6.70 18.79 1.53
C GLU A 90 5.90 18.89 2.85
N PRO A 91 4.67 19.40 2.86
CA PRO A 91 3.83 19.34 4.05
C PRO A 91 3.55 17.89 4.45
N ASP A 92 3.59 17.60 5.74
CA ASP A 92 3.14 16.30 6.26
C ASP A 92 1.61 16.23 6.24
N ARG A 93 1.06 15.06 6.07
CA ARG A 93 -0.38 14.84 5.95
C ARG A 93 -0.86 13.58 6.63
N VAL A 94 -2.15 13.53 6.87
CA VAL A 94 -2.82 12.33 7.39
C VAL A 94 -2.91 11.28 6.30
N VAL A 95 -2.52 10.06 6.65
CA VAL A 95 -2.71 8.84 5.86
C VAL A 95 -3.68 7.94 6.61
N ARG A 96 -4.56 7.25 5.91
CA ARG A 96 -5.59 6.40 6.53
C ARG A 96 -5.58 5.00 5.95
N LEU A 97 -6.19 4.09 6.69
CA LEU A 97 -6.59 2.80 6.15
C LEU A 97 -7.49 2.97 4.93
N VAL A 98 -7.25 2.13 3.94
CA VAL A 98 -8.12 2.01 2.77
C VAL A 98 -9.15 0.92 3.07
N THR A 99 -10.12 1.24 3.95
CA THR A 99 -11.17 0.30 4.32
C THR A 99 -12.54 0.83 3.95
N HIS A 100 -13.36 0.00 3.30
CA HIS A 100 -14.80 -0.01 3.50
C HIS A 100 -15.06 -0.99 4.65
N VAL A 101 -15.06 -0.47 5.88
CA VAL A 101 -15.37 -1.30 7.02
C VAL A 101 -16.88 -1.49 7.07
N SER A 102 -17.36 -2.56 6.44
CA SER A 102 -18.44 -3.30 7.05
C SER A 102 -17.77 -4.32 7.97
N ALA A 103 -17.36 -3.87 9.15
CA ALA A 103 -17.08 -4.81 10.24
C ALA A 103 -18.43 -5.42 10.64
N THR A 104 -18.93 -6.36 9.86
CA THR A 104 -20.05 -7.22 10.23
C THR A 104 -19.61 -8.25 11.27
N GLY A 105 -18.32 -8.22 11.67
CA GLY A 105 -17.71 -9.21 12.52
C GLY A 105 -17.42 -8.72 13.92
N SER A 106 -18.23 -9.10 14.88
CA SER A 106 -17.69 -9.46 16.19
C SER A 106 -16.55 -10.43 15.99
N ALA A 107 -15.48 -10.32 16.82
CA ALA A 107 -14.42 -11.32 16.83
C ALA A 107 -15.01 -12.72 16.86
N VAL A 108 -14.64 -13.57 15.90
CA VAL A 108 -15.14 -14.95 15.82
C VAL A 108 -14.06 -15.93 16.27
N THR A 109 -14.49 -17.07 16.80
CA THR A 109 -13.59 -18.19 17.08
C THR A 109 -13.69 -19.19 15.93
N VAL A 110 -12.57 -19.61 15.39
CA VAL A 110 -12.51 -20.63 14.34
C VAL A 110 -12.19 -21.98 14.99
N SER A 111 -12.93 -23.01 14.64
CA SER A 111 -12.69 -24.39 15.11
C SER A 111 -12.02 -25.19 13.99
N GLY A 112 -10.83 -25.69 14.25
CA GLY A 112 -9.97 -26.32 13.22
C GLY A 112 -9.34 -25.28 12.30
N GLU A 113 -8.92 -25.68 11.10
CA GLU A 113 -8.43 -24.75 10.06
C GLU A 113 -9.57 -24.46 9.07
N ALA A 114 -9.92 -23.17 8.95
CA ALA A 114 -10.83 -22.70 7.91
C ALA A 114 -10.04 -22.26 6.69
N LEU A 115 -10.50 -22.65 5.50
CA LEU A 115 -10.04 -22.10 4.22
C LEU A 115 -10.87 -20.86 3.90
N PRO A 116 -10.31 -19.64 3.98
CA PRO A 116 -11.03 -18.43 3.58
C PRO A 116 -11.35 -18.44 2.08
N THR A 117 -12.54 -17.97 1.70
CA THR A 117 -13.00 -17.93 0.29
C THR A 117 -11.99 -17.24 -0.63
N GLY A 118 -11.36 -16.16 -0.18
CA GLY A 118 -10.35 -15.46 -0.98
C GLY A 118 -9.10 -16.30 -1.26
N VAL A 119 -8.67 -17.15 -0.31
CA VAL A 119 -7.52 -18.06 -0.49
C VAL A 119 -7.89 -19.21 -1.44
N ASP A 120 -9.14 -19.74 -1.33
CA ASP A 120 -9.71 -20.73 -2.23
C ASP A 120 -9.84 -20.17 -3.66
N ARG A 121 -10.42 -18.98 -3.80
CA ARG A 121 -10.67 -18.32 -5.09
C ARG A 121 -9.42 -18.07 -5.93
N VAL A 122 -8.29 -17.80 -5.28
CA VAL A 122 -7.01 -17.64 -5.98
C VAL A 122 -6.23 -18.95 -6.13
N ASP A 123 -6.84 -20.09 -5.80
CA ASP A 123 -6.26 -21.45 -5.87
C ASP A 123 -4.97 -21.59 -5.03
N ALA A 124 -4.81 -20.83 -3.96
CA ALA A 124 -3.58 -20.88 -3.17
C ALA A 124 -3.50 -22.16 -2.29
N ASP A 125 -4.63 -22.71 -1.89
CA ASP A 125 -4.72 -24.01 -1.20
C ASP A 125 -4.29 -25.18 -2.10
N LEU A 126 -4.44 -25.05 -3.42
CA LEU A 126 -4.03 -26.04 -4.42
C LEU A 126 -2.54 -25.97 -4.75
N HIS A 127 -1.84 -24.89 -4.39
CA HIS A 127 -0.41 -24.76 -4.62
C HIS A 127 0.38 -25.82 -3.83
N PRO A 128 1.35 -26.52 -4.47
CA PRO A 128 2.07 -27.63 -3.83
C PRO A 128 2.93 -27.22 -2.63
N ARG A 129 3.46 -25.99 -2.64
CA ARG A 129 4.29 -25.46 -1.53
C ARG A 129 3.39 -25.02 -0.38
N LYS A 130 3.54 -25.65 0.77
CA LYS A 130 2.74 -25.37 1.98
C LYS A 130 3.52 -24.58 3.04
N ASP A 131 4.80 -24.26 2.80
CA ASP A 131 5.65 -23.48 3.69
C ASP A 131 6.48 -22.46 2.89
N VAL A 132 6.31 -21.17 3.22
CA VAL A 132 6.99 -20.03 2.59
C VAL A 132 7.88 -19.30 3.61
N SER A 133 8.28 -19.98 4.70
CA SER A 133 9.07 -19.40 5.81
C SER A 133 10.45 -18.86 5.40
N SER A 134 10.91 -19.12 4.17
CA SER A 134 12.14 -18.56 3.62
C SER A 134 12.03 -17.06 3.26
N VAL A 135 10.81 -16.54 3.10
CA VAL A 135 10.53 -15.17 2.64
C VAL A 135 9.96 -14.32 3.77
N GLY A 136 10.43 -13.08 3.87
CA GLY A 136 9.89 -12.06 4.77
C GLY A 136 8.91 -11.14 4.05
N ILE A 137 7.73 -10.92 4.65
CA ILE A 137 6.71 -9.95 4.23
C ILE A 137 6.63 -8.84 5.29
N ALA A 138 6.87 -7.60 4.92
CA ALA A 138 6.63 -6.44 5.79
C ALA A 138 5.16 -5.99 5.65
N ILE A 139 4.46 -5.89 6.76
CA ILE A 139 3.10 -5.35 6.85
C ILE A 139 3.21 -3.91 7.35
N ILE A 140 3.13 -2.95 6.42
CA ILE A 140 3.21 -1.50 6.71
C ILE A 140 1.78 -1.02 6.94
N ASP A 141 1.33 -1.02 8.22
CA ASP A 141 -0.07 -0.91 8.59
C ASP A 141 -0.27 -0.46 10.05
N THR A 142 -1.35 -0.88 10.72
CA THR A 142 -1.66 -0.63 12.15
C THR A 142 -0.81 -1.47 13.12
N GLY A 143 0.11 -2.28 12.62
CA GLY A 143 0.86 -3.29 13.35
C GLY A 143 0.38 -4.69 13.02
N VAL A 144 0.87 -5.69 13.74
CA VAL A 144 0.41 -7.08 13.71
C VAL A 144 0.31 -7.56 15.15
N ASP A 145 -0.67 -8.40 15.46
CA ASP A 145 -0.74 -9.08 16.76
C ASP A 145 0.49 -9.99 16.92
N LEU A 146 1.42 -9.57 17.74
CA LEU A 146 2.75 -10.22 17.88
C LEU A 146 2.69 -11.60 18.52
N GLU A 147 1.58 -11.93 19.17
CA GLU A 147 1.36 -13.19 19.90
C GLU A 147 0.30 -14.08 19.26
N HIS A 148 -0.23 -13.68 18.09
CA HIS A 148 -1.25 -14.47 17.41
C HIS A 148 -0.72 -15.85 17.00
N ALA A 149 -1.34 -16.92 17.52
CA ALA A 149 -0.87 -18.29 17.34
C ALA A 149 -0.77 -18.71 15.86
N ASP A 150 -1.64 -18.16 15.03
CA ASP A 150 -1.75 -18.47 13.60
C ASP A 150 -0.76 -17.65 12.71
N LEU A 151 0.07 -16.77 13.30
CA LEU A 151 1.01 -15.93 12.57
C LEU A 151 2.48 -16.26 12.90
N ASN A 152 3.37 -16.14 11.92
CA ASN A 152 4.82 -16.27 12.10
C ASN A 152 5.47 -14.88 12.16
N VAL A 153 5.30 -14.16 13.28
CA VAL A 153 5.83 -12.81 13.44
C VAL A 153 7.31 -12.87 13.82
N ALA A 154 8.18 -12.47 12.90
CA ALA A 154 9.64 -12.53 13.04
C ALA A 154 10.28 -11.23 13.56
N GLY A 155 9.51 -10.14 13.62
CA GLY A 155 10.00 -8.87 14.15
C GLY A 155 8.99 -7.74 14.01
N ASN A 156 9.27 -6.63 14.69
CA ASN A 156 8.38 -5.49 14.67
C ASN A 156 9.11 -4.16 14.87
N VAL A 157 8.45 -3.07 14.47
CA VAL A 157 8.84 -1.68 14.71
C VAL A 157 7.58 -0.82 14.73
N THR A 158 7.63 0.30 15.45
CA THR A 158 6.57 1.30 15.42
C THR A 158 7.11 2.70 15.13
N PHE A 159 6.38 3.46 14.33
CA PHE A 159 6.55 4.89 14.07
C PHE A 159 5.32 5.67 14.54
N ALA A 160 4.23 4.98 14.89
CA ALA A 160 3.01 5.60 15.40
C ALA A 160 3.25 6.18 16.79
N ARG A 161 3.02 7.48 16.94
CA ARG A 161 3.26 8.21 18.20
C ARG A 161 2.45 7.62 19.35
N GLY A 162 3.09 7.50 20.50
CA GLY A 162 2.45 6.99 21.72
C GLY A 162 2.41 5.46 21.83
N THR A 163 2.93 4.73 20.85
CA THR A 163 3.05 3.27 20.90
C THR A 163 4.47 2.82 21.24
N LYS A 164 4.62 1.62 21.80
CA LYS A 164 5.92 1.09 22.26
C LYS A 164 6.47 -0.04 21.38
N SER A 165 5.62 -0.63 20.54
CA SER A 165 5.97 -1.77 19.68
C SER A 165 5.06 -1.78 18.43
N GLY A 166 5.37 -2.65 17.50
CA GLY A 166 4.54 -2.93 16.33
C GLY A 166 3.30 -3.77 16.61
N ASN A 167 2.92 -3.97 17.90
CA ASN A 167 1.70 -4.69 18.24
C ASN A 167 0.46 -3.96 17.75
N ASP A 168 -0.49 -4.72 17.23
CA ASP A 168 -1.71 -4.18 16.62
C ASP A 168 -2.77 -3.85 17.69
N ASP A 169 -3.13 -2.58 17.79
CA ASP A 169 -4.19 -2.09 18.67
C ASP A 169 -5.47 -1.70 17.93
N ASN A 170 -5.48 -1.85 16.58
CA ASN A 170 -6.63 -1.66 15.71
C ASN A 170 -7.26 -3.00 15.27
N GLY A 171 -6.45 -3.89 14.67
CA GLY A 171 -6.81 -5.19 14.14
C GLY A 171 -6.65 -5.33 12.62
N HIS A 172 -6.59 -4.22 11.89
CA HIS A 172 -6.51 -4.23 10.44
C HIS A 172 -5.19 -4.86 9.93
N GLY A 173 -4.05 -4.47 10.47
CA GLY A 173 -2.77 -5.03 10.05
C GLY A 173 -2.62 -6.51 10.39
N SER A 174 -3.22 -6.98 11.50
CA SER A 174 -3.30 -8.41 11.81
C SER A 174 -4.15 -9.15 10.80
N HIS A 175 -5.24 -8.54 10.33
CA HIS A 175 -6.10 -9.11 9.30
C HIS A 175 -5.38 -9.25 7.96
N VAL A 176 -4.72 -8.20 7.53
CA VAL A 176 -3.86 -8.17 6.33
C VAL A 176 -2.74 -9.23 6.43
N ALA A 177 -2.12 -9.35 7.59
CA ALA A 177 -1.05 -10.31 7.84
C ALA A 177 -1.54 -11.76 7.66
N GLY A 178 -2.73 -12.09 8.16
CA GLY A 178 -3.30 -13.43 8.05
C GLY A 178 -3.66 -13.81 6.61
N ILE A 179 -4.26 -12.90 5.84
CA ILE A 179 -4.51 -13.15 4.42
C ILE A 179 -3.21 -13.47 3.69
N ALA A 180 -2.16 -12.71 3.94
CA ALA A 180 -0.88 -12.94 3.29
C ALA A 180 -0.21 -14.24 3.75
N ALA A 181 -0.24 -14.59 5.05
CA ALA A 181 0.70 -15.56 5.59
C ALA A 181 0.24 -16.36 6.83
N ALA A 182 -1.05 -16.44 7.15
CA ALA A 182 -1.50 -17.35 8.21
C ALA A 182 -1.01 -18.77 7.94
N LYS A 183 -0.68 -19.48 9.00
CA LYS A 183 -0.10 -20.82 8.93
C LYS A 183 -1.07 -21.82 8.32
N ALA A 184 -0.55 -22.91 7.77
CA ALA A 184 -1.33 -24.06 7.33
C ALA A 184 -0.98 -25.24 8.22
N ASP A 185 -1.46 -25.21 9.46
CA ASP A 185 -1.07 -26.17 10.52
C ASP A 185 -2.27 -26.90 11.18
N GLY A 186 -3.45 -26.77 10.58
CA GLY A 186 -4.68 -27.39 11.06
C GLY A 186 -5.46 -26.56 12.08
N TYR A 187 -5.05 -25.30 12.29
CA TYR A 187 -5.68 -24.38 13.24
C TYR A 187 -5.97 -23.03 12.57
N GLY A 188 -7.02 -22.35 13.05
CA GLY A 188 -7.35 -20.99 12.66
C GLY A 188 -7.72 -20.84 11.19
N VAL A 189 -7.01 -19.99 10.44
CA VAL A 189 -7.20 -19.76 9.01
C VAL A 189 -5.91 -20.04 8.24
N ARG A 190 -6.03 -20.22 6.93
CA ARG A 190 -4.88 -20.34 6.04
C ARG A 190 -4.67 -19.07 5.24
N GLY A 191 -3.44 -18.59 5.15
CA GLY A 191 -3.04 -17.50 4.26
C GLY A 191 -2.56 -18.00 2.90
N VAL A 192 -2.36 -17.05 1.95
CA VAL A 192 -1.86 -17.35 0.60
C VAL A 192 -0.45 -17.91 0.63
N ALA A 193 0.46 -17.34 1.44
CA ALA A 193 1.84 -17.81 1.62
C ALA A 193 2.06 -18.36 3.04
N PRO A 194 1.61 -19.59 3.32
CA PRO A 194 1.61 -20.09 4.68
C PRO A 194 2.98 -20.01 5.33
N ASN A 195 3.00 -19.56 6.59
CA ASN A 195 4.19 -19.50 7.43
C ASN A 195 5.29 -18.53 6.94
N ALA A 196 5.05 -17.68 5.95
CA ALA A 196 5.99 -16.62 5.60
C ALA A 196 6.31 -15.75 6.84
N LYS A 197 7.55 -15.27 6.95
CA LYS A 197 7.97 -14.43 8.07
C LYS A 197 7.31 -13.07 7.98
N LEU A 198 6.58 -12.69 9.00
CA LEU A 198 5.91 -11.38 9.06
C LEU A 198 6.74 -10.38 9.87
N TYR A 199 6.85 -9.17 9.33
CA TYR A 199 7.47 -8.03 10.01
C TYR A 199 6.41 -6.93 10.17
N ALA A 200 6.00 -6.69 11.42
CA ALA A 200 5.06 -5.63 11.76
C ALA A 200 5.73 -4.25 11.68
N VAL A 201 5.33 -3.43 10.74
CA VAL A 201 5.80 -2.05 10.58
C VAL A 201 4.63 -1.11 10.84
N LYS A 202 4.45 -0.76 12.13
CA LYS A 202 3.31 0.04 12.56
C LYS A 202 3.52 1.52 12.22
N VAL A 203 2.77 1.99 11.24
CA VAL A 203 2.74 3.39 10.78
C VAL A 203 1.37 4.05 10.94
N LEU A 204 0.39 3.29 11.39
CA LEU A 204 -0.96 3.77 11.72
C LEU A 204 -1.26 3.47 13.19
N ASP A 205 -2.05 4.34 13.81
CA ASP A 205 -2.48 4.21 15.20
C ASP A 205 -3.72 3.30 15.37
N ARG A 206 -4.26 3.25 16.58
CA ARG A 206 -5.46 2.47 16.91
C ARG A 206 -6.73 2.91 16.17
N ALA A 207 -6.76 4.13 15.64
CA ALA A 207 -7.87 4.63 14.85
C ALA A 207 -7.70 4.35 13.35
N GLY A 208 -6.60 3.69 12.95
CA GLY A 208 -6.27 3.44 11.55
C GLY A 208 -5.79 4.69 10.82
N SER A 209 -5.28 5.67 11.55
CA SER A 209 -4.73 6.92 11.01
C SER A 209 -3.26 7.05 11.34
N GLY A 210 -2.50 7.66 10.44
CA GLY A 210 -1.09 7.97 10.62
C GLY A 210 -0.68 9.23 9.89
N GLN A 211 0.61 9.48 9.89
CA GLN A 211 1.21 10.60 9.18
C GLN A 211 2.04 10.08 8.01
N LEU A 212 2.10 10.82 6.92
CA LEU A 212 2.94 10.46 5.78
C LEU A 212 4.41 10.29 6.18
N SER A 213 4.88 11.12 7.11
CA SER A 213 6.22 11.00 7.70
C SER A 213 6.47 9.67 8.40
N TRP A 214 5.44 9.06 9.03
CA TRP A 214 5.53 7.73 9.64
C TRP A 214 5.61 6.63 8.59
N VAL A 215 4.82 6.77 7.52
CA VAL A 215 4.84 5.82 6.39
C VAL A 215 6.21 5.81 5.73
N ILE A 216 6.80 7.00 5.45
CA ILE A 216 8.15 7.12 4.89
C ILE A 216 9.19 6.50 5.83
N ALA A 217 9.06 6.69 7.16
CA ALA A 217 9.95 6.05 8.13
C ALA A 217 9.80 4.52 8.12
N GLY A 218 8.59 4.00 7.92
CA GLY A 218 8.34 2.58 7.73
C GLY A 218 9.03 2.03 6.48
N VAL A 219 8.93 2.72 5.34
CA VAL A 219 9.60 2.36 4.09
C VAL A 219 11.12 2.41 4.25
N ASP A 220 11.67 3.44 4.93
CA ASP A 220 13.10 3.56 5.21
C ASP A 220 13.61 2.40 6.08
N TRP A 221 12.83 1.99 7.09
CA TRP A 221 13.15 0.83 7.92
C TRP A 221 13.13 -0.49 7.14
N VAL A 222 12.13 -0.70 6.27
CA VAL A 222 12.06 -1.87 5.40
C VAL A 222 13.29 -1.94 4.50
N THR A 223 13.63 -0.83 3.85
CA THR A 223 14.81 -0.73 2.97
C THR A 223 16.10 -1.09 3.70
N LYS A 224 16.31 -0.51 4.88
CA LYS A 224 17.44 -0.81 5.77
C LYS A 224 17.57 -2.28 6.10
N ASN A 225 16.46 -2.93 6.38
CA ASN A 225 16.41 -4.27 6.97
C ASN A 225 16.18 -5.38 5.94
N ALA A 226 15.82 -5.04 4.69
CA ALA A 226 15.42 -6.00 3.67
C ALA A 226 16.39 -7.17 3.53
N LYS A 227 17.66 -6.86 3.27
CA LYS A 227 18.71 -7.89 3.08
C LYS A 227 18.95 -8.71 4.35
N ALA A 228 19.10 -8.07 5.50
CA ALA A 228 19.47 -8.75 6.75
C ALA A 228 18.36 -9.65 7.30
N LYS A 229 17.10 -9.27 7.06
CA LYS A 229 15.91 -9.97 7.56
C LYS A 229 15.22 -10.83 6.50
N GLY A 230 15.71 -10.83 5.25
CA GLY A 230 15.09 -11.55 4.14
C GLY A 230 13.72 -10.99 3.76
N ILE A 231 13.46 -9.69 3.99
CA ILE A 231 12.22 -9.04 3.57
C ILE A 231 12.28 -8.85 2.06
N LYS A 232 11.39 -9.52 1.34
CA LYS A 232 11.30 -9.48 -0.11
C LYS A 232 10.02 -8.80 -0.60
N VAL A 233 8.99 -8.78 0.25
CA VAL A 233 7.69 -8.21 -0.07
C VAL A 233 7.30 -7.21 1.02
N ALA A 234 6.65 -6.13 0.62
CA ALA A 234 6.02 -5.17 1.53
C ALA A 234 4.57 -4.95 1.07
N ASN A 235 3.61 -5.10 1.98
CA ASN A 235 2.21 -4.80 1.74
C ASN A 235 1.83 -3.46 2.37
N MET A 236 1.14 -2.61 1.63
CA MET A 236 0.61 -1.33 2.08
C MET A 236 -0.89 -1.24 1.76
N SER A 237 -1.71 -1.54 2.77
CA SER A 237 -3.18 -1.43 2.69
C SER A 237 -3.66 -0.09 3.26
N LEU A 238 -3.04 0.99 2.83
CA LEU A 238 -3.23 2.37 3.29
C LEU A 238 -2.99 3.35 2.15
N GLY A 239 -3.45 4.59 2.32
CA GLY A 239 -3.16 5.63 1.34
C GLY A 239 -3.90 6.94 1.58
N PHE A 240 -3.83 7.82 0.60
CA PHE A 240 -4.49 9.11 0.58
C PHE A 240 -4.69 9.58 -0.87
N GLN A 241 -5.64 10.47 -1.08
CA GLN A 241 -5.84 11.12 -2.39
C GLN A 241 -4.77 12.19 -2.62
N GLY A 242 -4.13 12.15 -3.79
CA GLY A 242 -3.06 13.06 -4.19
C GLY A 242 -1.69 12.39 -4.27
N ASP A 243 -0.65 13.19 -4.41
CA ASP A 243 0.73 12.75 -4.63
C ASP A 243 1.65 13.16 -3.49
N SER A 244 2.74 12.41 -3.32
CA SER A 244 3.87 12.75 -2.46
C SER A 244 5.20 12.38 -3.14
N PRO A 245 5.96 13.38 -3.59
CA PRO A 245 7.31 13.14 -4.13
C PRO A 245 8.26 12.44 -3.16
N ALA A 246 8.14 12.70 -1.85
CA ALA A 246 8.96 12.08 -0.83
C ALA A 246 8.63 10.58 -0.67
N LEU A 247 7.33 10.21 -0.64
CA LEU A 247 6.91 8.81 -0.60
C LEU A 247 7.30 8.07 -1.88
N TYR A 248 7.12 8.71 -3.03
CA TYR A 248 7.55 8.17 -4.32
C TYR A 248 9.05 7.84 -4.34
N ALA A 249 9.89 8.78 -3.91
CA ALA A 249 11.33 8.56 -3.82
C ALA A 249 11.68 7.41 -2.86
N ALA A 250 11.00 7.33 -1.72
CA ALA A 250 11.22 6.29 -0.72
C ALA A 250 10.87 4.89 -1.26
N ILE A 251 9.69 4.73 -1.87
CA ILE A 251 9.26 3.46 -2.47
C ILE A 251 10.19 3.07 -3.62
N SER A 252 10.52 4.01 -4.53
CA SER A 252 11.43 3.73 -5.64
C SER A 252 12.79 3.21 -5.17
N ALA A 253 13.36 3.80 -4.14
CA ALA A 253 14.63 3.36 -3.57
C ALA A 253 14.53 1.96 -2.93
N SER A 254 13.42 1.67 -2.24
CA SER A 254 13.19 0.36 -1.64
C SER A 254 12.96 -0.74 -2.69
N VAL A 255 12.23 -0.43 -3.76
CA VAL A 255 12.07 -1.31 -4.93
C VAL A 255 13.42 -1.60 -5.59
N ASN A 256 14.26 -0.57 -5.78
CA ASN A 256 15.62 -0.72 -6.31
C ASN A 256 16.51 -1.55 -5.38
N ALA A 257 16.22 -1.60 -4.10
CA ALA A 257 16.89 -2.48 -3.14
C ALA A 257 16.34 -3.93 -3.16
N GLY A 258 15.39 -4.24 -4.04
CA GLY A 258 14.85 -5.57 -4.29
C GLY A 258 13.62 -5.94 -3.45
N VAL A 259 12.88 -4.95 -2.92
CA VAL A 259 11.61 -5.19 -2.21
C VAL A 259 10.42 -4.99 -3.15
N THR A 260 9.60 -6.01 -3.32
CA THR A 260 8.34 -5.95 -4.08
C THR A 260 7.25 -5.30 -3.23
N TYR A 261 6.76 -4.14 -3.64
CA TYR A 261 5.65 -3.46 -2.98
C TYR A 261 4.32 -3.86 -3.60
N VAL A 262 3.37 -4.28 -2.76
CA VAL A 262 1.99 -4.57 -3.14
C VAL A 262 1.09 -3.60 -2.38
N VAL A 263 0.22 -2.91 -3.09
CA VAL A 263 -0.59 -1.83 -2.51
C VAL A 263 -2.05 -1.94 -2.91
N ALA A 264 -2.93 -1.54 -2.00
CA ALA A 264 -4.36 -1.46 -2.26
C ALA A 264 -4.70 -0.30 -3.21
N ALA A 265 -5.57 -0.52 -4.19
CA ALA A 265 -5.98 0.50 -5.16
C ALA A 265 -6.76 1.66 -4.54
N GLY A 266 -7.45 1.42 -3.43
CA GLY A 266 -8.35 2.38 -2.78
C GLY A 266 -9.81 1.96 -2.87
N ASN A 267 -10.68 2.57 -2.02
CA ASN A 267 -12.08 2.15 -1.86
C ASN A 267 -13.07 3.31 -2.07
N SER A 268 -12.79 4.17 -3.02
CA SER A 268 -13.62 5.35 -3.31
C SER A 268 -14.40 5.24 -4.63
N GLY A 269 -14.26 4.13 -5.37
CA GLY A 269 -14.89 3.94 -6.69
C GLY A 269 -14.40 4.93 -7.73
N ILE A 270 -13.14 5.38 -7.65
CA ILE A 270 -12.52 6.36 -8.55
C ILE A 270 -11.27 5.80 -9.22
N ASN A 271 -10.72 6.55 -10.18
CA ASN A 271 -9.45 6.19 -10.81
C ASN A 271 -8.31 6.17 -9.76
N ALA A 272 -7.66 5.02 -9.60
CA ALA A 272 -6.56 4.79 -8.67
C ALA A 272 -5.32 5.65 -8.97
N ALA A 273 -5.19 6.19 -10.18
CA ALA A 273 -4.15 7.15 -10.52
C ALA A 273 -4.21 8.45 -9.68
N LEU A 274 -5.32 8.71 -9.00
CA LEU A 274 -5.49 9.85 -8.10
C LEU A 274 -5.12 9.52 -6.63
N PHE A 275 -4.63 8.30 -6.36
CA PHE A 275 -4.48 7.79 -5.01
C PHE A 275 -3.04 7.28 -4.74
N SER A 276 -2.33 7.83 -3.75
CA SER A 276 -1.01 7.37 -3.35
C SER A 276 -1.11 6.37 -2.19
N PRO A 277 -0.27 5.28 -2.20
CA PRO A 277 0.79 4.94 -3.14
C PRO A 277 0.35 4.12 -4.36
N ALA A 278 -0.96 3.91 -4.60
CA ALA A 278 -1.50 3.09 -5.70
C ALA A 278 -1.06 3.59 -7.09
N ASN A 279 -0.84 4.89 -7.24
CA ASN A 279 -0.39 5.51 -8.48
C ASN A 279 1.13 5.42 -8.74
N HIS A 280 1.90 4.77 -7.87
CA HIS A 280 3.35 4.66 -8.03
C HIS A 280 3.69 3.58 -9.08
N PRO A 281 4.48 3.89 -10.13
CA PRO A 281 4.67 2.99 -11.27
C PRO A 281 5.51 1.72 -10.99
N ALA A 282 6.15 1.64 -9.82
CA ALA A 282 6.99 0.51 -9.45
C ALA A 282 6.37 -0.38 -8.34
N VAL A 283 5.11 -0.17 -7.99
CA VAL A 283 4.38 -1.04 -7.07
C VAL A 283 3.44 -1.96 -7.86
N ILE A 284 2.91 -2.98 -7.22
CA ILE A 284 1.82 -3.81 -7.73
C ILE A 284 0.53 -3.30 -7.10
N THR A 285 -0.32 -2.64 -7.89
CA THR A 285 -1.59 -2.08 -7.43
C THR A 285 -2.71 -3.07 -7.63
N VAL A 286 -3.51 -3.29 -6.57
CA VAL A 286 -4.49 -4.37 -6.51
C VAL A 286 -5.90 -3.82 -6.30
N SER A 287 -6.83 -4.14 -7.23
CA SER A 287 -8.27 -3.92 -7.12
C SER A 287 -8.96 -5.08 -6.38
N ALA A 288 -10.21 -4.88 -5.98
CA ALA A 288 -10.98 -5.88 -5.26
C ALA A 288 -12.12 -6.45 -6.11
N ILE A 289 -12.31 -7.77 -6.03
CA ILE A 289 -13.52 -8.45 -6.49
C ILE A 289 -14.39 -8.90 -5.32
N ALA A 290 -15.68 -9.05 -5.57
CA ALA A 290 -16.63 -9.77 -4.73
C ALA A 290 -16.66 -11.24 -5.17
N ASP A 291 -16.40 -12.11 -4.22
CA ASP A 291 -16.48 -13.56 -4.35
C ASP A 291 -17.06 -14.11 -3.06
N SER A 292 -18.11 -14.90 -3.14
CA SER A 292 -18.87 -15.35 -1.96
C SER A 292 -18.69 -16.83 -1.64
N ASP A 293 -18.23 -17.64 -2.59
CA ASP A 293 -18.13 -19.10 -2.43
C ASP A 293 -16.71 -19.67 -2.60
N GLY A 294 -15.75 -18.83 -2.97
CA GLY A 294 -14.35 -19.21 -3.19
C GLY A 294 -14.11 -19.94 -4.51
N LYS A 295 -15.08 -19.90 -5.44
CA LYS A 295 -15.03 -20.66 -6.70
C LYS A 295 -15.33 -19.77 -7.88
N CYS A 296 -14.82 -20.17 -9.04
CA CYS A 296 -15.11 -19.46 -10.27
C CYS A 296 -16.49 -19.81 -10.85
N GLY A 297 -17.09 -18.86 -11.59
CA GLY A 297 -18.28 -19.10 -12.42
C GLY A 297 -19.51 -18.30 -12.01
N GLY A 298 -19.41 -17.42 -11.03
CA GLY A 298 -20.52 -16.53 -10.63
C GLY A 298 -21.75 -17.30 -10.11
N LEU A 299 -21.55 -18.40 -9.37
CA LEU A 299 -22.60 -19.27 -8.89
C LEU A 299 -22.94 -19.05 -7.40
N GLY A 300 -22.13 -18.28 -6.70
CA GLY A 300 -22.34 -17.87 -5.33
C GLY A 300 -23.44 -16.82 -5.17
N SER A 301 -23.71 -16.44 -3.94
CA SER A 301 -24.72 -15.41 -3.64
C SER A 301 -24.17 -14.01 -3.85
N ALA A 302 -25.03 -13.07 -4.24
CA ALA A 302 -24.67 -11.66 -4.26
C ALA A 302 -24.22 -11.17 -2.87
N THR A 303 -23.25 -10.28 -2.86
CA THR A 303 -22.73 -9.61 -1.67
C THR A 303 -23.29 -8.18 -1.56
N ALA A 304 -22.97 -7.48 -0.48
CA ALA A 304 -23.29 -6.05 -0.35
C ALA A 304 -22.55 -5.15 -1.37
N TYR A 305 -21.53 -5.68 -2.05
CA TYR A 305 -20.61 -4.90 -2.91
C TYR A 305 -20.53 -5.40 -4.34
N GLY A 306 -21.34 -6.36 -4.72
CA GLY A 306 -21.41 -6.92 -6.08
C GLY A 306 -21.94 -8.35 -6.09
N GLU A 307 -22.29 -8.81 -7.29
CA GLU A 307 -22.59 -10.20 -7.55
C GLU A 307 -21.34 -11.06 -7.32
N ASP A 308 -21.54 -12.36 -7.21
CA ASP A 308 -20.42 -13.29 -7.15
C ASP A 308 -19.53 -13.20 -8.39
N ASP A 309 -18.21 -13.27 -8.22
CA ASP A 309 -17.23 -13.06 -9.29
C ASP A 309 -17.37 -11.72 -10.04
N SER A 310 -17.70 -10.64 -9.33
CA SER A 310 -17.78 -9.32 -9.92
C SER A 310 -16.80 -8.31 -9.30
N PHE A 311 -16.49 -7.24 -10.02
CA PHE A 311 -15.71 -6.13 -9.49
C PHE A 311 -16.43 -5.50 -8.29
N ALA A 312 -15.73 -5.33 -7.17
CA ALA A 312 -16.34 -4.76 -5.96
C ALA A 312 -16.66 -3.28 -6.15
N SER A 313 -17.91 -2.88 -5.92
CA SER A 313 -18.44 -1.53 -6.22
C SER A 313 -17.70 -0.37 -5.55
N PHE A 314 -16.99 -0.63 -4.46
CA PHE A 314 -16.14 0.36 -3.78
C PHE A 314 -14.74 0.47 -4.40
N SER A 315 -14.26 -0.56 -5.10
CA SER A 315 -12.86 -0.62 -5.53
C SER A 315 -12.50 0.52 -6.47
N ASN A 316 -11.35 1.12 -6.25
CA ASN A 316 -10.75 1.98 -7.25
C ASN A 316 -10.30 1.13 -8.45
N TRP A 317 -10.27 1.74 -9.63
CA TRP A 317 -10.03 1.17 -10.95
C TRP A 317 -9.04 2.03 -11.76
N GLY A 318 -8.69 1.61 -12.94
CA GLY A 318 -7.90 2.46 -13.86
C GLY A 318 -6.56 1.85 -14.30
N PRO A 319 -5.85 2.55 -15.20
CA PRO A 319 -4.69 2.00 -15.90
C PRO A 319 -3.47 1.71 -15.00
N VAL A 320 -3.51 2.14 -13.75
CA VAL A 320 -2.44 1.86 -12.76
C VAL A 320 -2.70 0.60 -11.95
N VAL A 321 -3.87 -0.05 -12.13
CA VAL A 321 -4.18 -1.32 -11.48
C VAL A 321 -3.53 -2.47 -12.26
N ASP A 322 -2.82 -3.33 -11.56
CA ASP A 322 -2.06 -4.43 -12.16
C ASP A 322 -2.76 -5.77 -12.09
N LEU A 323 -3.43 -6.03 -10.97
CA LEU A 323 -4.11 -7.29 -10.66
C LEU A 323 -5.38 -7.03 -9.86
N ALA A 324 -6.37 -7.91 -10.02
CA ALA A 324 -7.50 -8.03 -9.12
C ALA A 324 -7.30 -9.20 -8.16
N ALA A 325 -7.90 -9.12 -6.95
CA ALA A 325 -7.95 -10.22 -6.01
C ALA A 325 -9.22 -10.11 -5.13
N PRO A 326 -9.65 -11.20 -4.46
CA PRO A 326 -10.80 -11.16 -3.56
C PRO A 326 -10.64 -10.14 -2.44
N GLY A 327 -11.65 -9.27 -2.28
CA GLY A 327 -11.62 -8.19 -1.30
C GLY A 327 -12.91 -8.01 -0.52
N VAL A 328 -13.91 -8.89 -0.69
CA VAL A 328 -15.22 -8.77 -0.03
C VAL A 328 -15.43 -9.95 0.92
N ASN A 329 -15.85 -9.65 2.15
CA ASN A 329 -16.15 -10.63 3.20
C ASN A 329 -15.01 -11.61 3.52
N ILE A 330 -13.79 -11.14 3.50
CA ILE A 330 -12.59 -11.96 3.71
C ILE A 330 -12.42 -12.27 5.20
N LEU A 331 -12.43 -13.55 5.57
CA LEU A 331 -12.11 -14.03 6.91
C LEU A 331 -10.59 -14.09 7.09
N SER A 332 -10.07 -13.55 8.21
CA SER A 332 -8.66 -13.62 8.54
C SER A 332 -8.40 -13.43 10.03
N THR A 333 -7.15 -13.54 10.44
CA THR A 333 -6.68 -13.25 11.80
C THR A 333 -6.99 -11.81 12.20
N TYR A 334 -7.16 -11.57 13.50
CA TYR A 334 -7.46 -10.25 14.02
C TYR A 334 -6.73 -10.05 15.35
N LYS A 335 -6.70 -8.81 15.88
CA LYS A 335 -6.02 -8.51 17.16
C LYS A 335 -6.54 -9.37 18.31
N ALA A 336 -5.74 -9.52 19.36
CA ALA A 336 -6.04 -10.27 20.57
C ALA A 336 -6.33 -11.77 20.33
N GLY A 337 -5.62 -12.38 19.36
CA GLY A 337 -5.73 -13.80 19.06
C GLY A 337 -7.06 -14.21 18.44
N THR A 338 -7.82 -13.27 17.87
CA THR A 338 -9.16 -13.51 17.30
C THR A 338 -9.14 -13.49 15.76
N TYR A 339 -10.30 -13.71 15.15
CA TYR A 339 -10.52 -13.64 13.70
C TYR A 339 -11.65 -12.67 13.41
N ALA A 340 -11.66 -12.09 12.20
CA ALA A 340 -12.73 -11.19 11.75
C ALA A 340 -12.93 -11.30 10.24
N THR A 341 -14.09 -10.84 9.77
CA THR A 341 -14.39 -10.72 8.34
C THR A 341 -14.44 -9.24 7.98
N LEU A 342 -13.61 -8.84 7.01
CA LEU A 342 -13.50 -7.46 6.54
C LEU A 342 -13.65 -7.40 5.00
N SER A 343 -13.96 -6.19 4.50
CA SER A 343 -14.04 -5.91 3.05
C SER A 343 -13.23 -4.67 2.70
N GLY A 344 -12.58 -4.68 1.54
CA GLY A 344 -11.77 -3.58 1.01
C GLY A 344 -10.67 -4.06 0.06
N THR A 345 -10.11 -3.16 -0.74
CA THR A 345 -8.87 -3.42 -1.49
C THR A 345 -7.69 -3.72 -0.55
N SER A 346 -7.81 -3.31 0.73
CA SER A 346 -6.91 -3.72 1.82
C SER A 346 -6.86 -5.23 2.04
N MET A 347 -7.93 -5.96 1.71
CA MET A 347 -8.00 -7.43 1.81
C MET A 347 -7.56 -8.08 0.50
N ALA A 348 -7.75 -7.41 -0.64
CA ALA A 348 -7.26 -7.88 -1.94
C ALA A 348 -5.72 -7.85 -2.04
N SER A 349 -5.10 -6.74 -1.66
CA SER A 349 -3.64 -6.53 -1.73
C SER A 349 -2.82 -7.65 -1.05
N PRO A 350 -3.11 -8.10 0.17
CA PRO A 350 -2.32 -9.16 0.82
C PRO A 350 -2.41 -10.53 0.15
N HIS A 351 -3.46 -10.84 -0.64
CA HIS A 351 -3.47 -12.04 -1.47
C HIS A 351 -2.34 -12.01 -2.50
N VAL A 352 -2.16 -10.86 -3.16
CA VAL A 352 -1.08 -10.66 -4.13
C VAL A 352 0.29 -10.61 -3.44
N ALA A 353 0.39 -10.05 -2.22
CA ALA A 353 1.63 -10.06 -1.44
C ALA A 353 2.06 -11.50 -1.07
N GLY A 354 1.10 -12.35 -0.70
CA GLY A 354 1.35 -13.78 -0.47
C GLY A 354 1.81 -14.50 -1.75
N ALA A 355 1.15 -14.24 -2.88
CA ALA A 355 1.55 -14.82 -4.17
C ALA A 355 2.96 -14.38 -4.58
N ALA A 356 3.32 -13.11 -4.39
CA ALA A 356 4.68 -12.62 -4.61
C ALA A 356 5.70 -13.36 -3.70
N ALA A 357 5.34 -13.63 -2.46
CA ALA A 357 6.20 -14.38 -1.54
C ALA A 357 6.38 -15.85 -1.99
N HIS A 358 5.32 -16.51 -2.51
CA HIS A 358 5.43 -17.83 -3.11
C HIS A 358 6.44 -17.87 -4.24
N TYR A 359 6.29 -16.94 -5.20
CA TYR A 359 7.19 -16.84 -6.34
C TYR A 359 8.64 -16.60 -5.90
N LEU A 360 8.86 -15.65 -4.97
CA LEU A 360 10.19 -15.31 -4.45
C LEU A 360 10.80 -16.41 -3.56
N ALA A 361 10.02 -17.32 -3.03
CA ALA A 361 10.54 -18.52 -2.35
C ALA A 361 11.17 -19.50 -3.33
N ALA A 362 10.66 -19.58 -4.56
CA ALA A 362 11.24 -20.40 -5.64
C ALA A 362 12.41 -19.66 -6.32
N TYR A 363 12.26 -18.37 -6.56
CA TYR A 363 13.20 -17.52 -7.32
C TYR A 363 13.65 -16.30 -6.53
N PRO A 364 14.52 -16.46 -5.52
CA PRO A 364 14.84 -15.41 -4.54
C PRO A 364 15.64 -14.22 -5.09
N THR A 365 16.13 -14.29 -6.31
CA THR A 365 16.90 -13.24 -6.96
C THR A 365 16.11 -12.44 -8.00
N THR A 366 14.84 -12.79 -8.21
CA THR A 366 13.94 -12.10 -9.14
C THR A 366 13.71 -10.65 -8.70
N THR A 367 13.74 -9.74 -9.64
CA THR A 367 13.48 -8.33 -9.42
C THR A 367 11.99 -8.06 -9.21
N PRO A 368 11.59 -6.96 -8.51
CA PRO A 368 10.19 -6.62 -8.31
C PRO A 368 9.38 -6.49 -9.62
N ALA A 369 9.98 -5.95 -10.67
CA ALA A 369 9.33 -5.83 -11.98
C ALA A 369 9.09 -7.21 -12.62
N GLU A 370 10.04 -8.14 -12.51
CA GLU A 370 9.87 -9.51 -13.00
C GLU A 370 8.81 -10.26 -12.19
N VAL A 371 8.73 -10.03 -10.86
CA VAL A 371 7.66 -10.60 -10.02
C VAL A 371 6.30 -10.19 -10.55
N LEU A 372 6.06 -8.89 -10.82
CA LEU A 372 4.81 -8.42 -11.41
C LEU A 372 4.49 -9.12 -12.73
N VAL A 373 5.47 -9.20 -13.64
CA VAL A 373 5.29 -9.87 -14.94
C VAL A 373 4.86 -11.34 -14.74
N MET A 374 5.52 -12.05 -13.83
CA MET A 374 5.21 -13.47 -13.59
C MET A 374 3.87 -13.69 -12.91
N LEU A 375 3.47 -12.81 -11.98
CA LEU A 375 2.14 -12.87 -11.38
C LEU A 375 1.06 -12.63 -12.45
N ARG A 376 1.23 -11.65 -13.33
CA ARG A 376 0.27 -11.38 -14.42
C ARG A 376 0.19 -12.50 -15.45
N LEU A 377 1.31 -13.14 -15.79
CA LEU A 377 1.35 -14.27 -16.74
C LEU A 377 0.62 -15.51 -16.22
N ASN A 378 0.58 -15.71 -14.91
CA ASN A 378 -0.13 -16.82 -14.28
C ASN A 378 -1.55 -16.47 -13.84
N ALA A 379 -1.92 -15.19 -13.89
CA ALA A 379 -3.25 -14.70 -13.50
C ALA A 379 -4.32 -15.09 -14.54
N THR A 380 -5.55 -15.19 -14.10
CA THR A 380 -6.71 -15.52 -14.93
C THR A 380 -7.23 -14.24 -15.62
N PRO A 381 -7.24 -14.18 -16.98
CA PRO A 381 -7.81 -13.05 -17.69
C PRO A 381 -9.28 -12.82 -17.33
N GLN A 382 -9.73 -11.55 -17.23
CA GLN A 382 -11.14 -11.22 -16.95
C GLN A 382 -12.13 -11.94 -17.87
N THR A 383 -11.81 -12.04 -19.15
CA THR A 383 -12.67 -12.67 -20.16
C THR A 383 -12.74 -14.21 -20.07
N ASN A 384 -11.98 -14.81 -19.17
CA ASN A 384 -12.05 -16.26 -18.90
C ASN A 384 -13.30 -16.57 -18.09
N ALA A 385 -13.85 -17.80 -18.22
CA ALA A 385 -14.97 -18.26 -17.42
C ALA A 385 -14.70 -18.24 -15.90
N CYS A 386 -13.43 -18.27 -15.49
CA CYS A 386 -12.97 -18.10 -14.13
C CYS A 386 -12.39 -16.69 -13.85
N GLY A 387 -12.68 -15.72 -14.71
CA GLY A 387 -12.36 -14.30 -14.51
C GLY A 387 -13.36 -13.62 -13.57
N PHE A 388 -13.68 -12.38 -13.86
CA PHE A 388 -14.70 -11.61 -13.15
C PHE A 388 -15.32 -10.55 -14.07
N ASP A 389 -16.54 -10.11 -13.75
CA ASP A 389 -17.29 -9.12 -14.50
C ASP A 389 -17.38 -7.76 -13.79
N GLY A 390 -17.97 -6.77 -14.45
CA GLY A 390 -18.35 -5.49 -13.82
C GLY A 390 -17.25 -4.47 -13.61
N ASP A 391 -16.04 -4.69 -14.13
CA ASP A 391 -14.98 -3.70 -14.13
C ASP A 391 -15.42 -2.43 -14.89
N PRO A 392 -15.38 -1.23 -14.24
CA PRO A 392 -15.99 -0.02 -14.77
C PRO A 392 -15.24 0.64 -15.92
N ASP A 393 -14.03 0.20 -16.26
CA ASP A 393 -13.21 0.82 -17.29
C ASP A 393 -12.79 -0.15 -18.43
N THR A 394 -11.87 0.30 -19.28
CA THR A 394 -11.37 -0.47 -20.43
C THR A 394 -10.03 -1.17 -20.16
N TYR A 395 -9.42 -0.89 -19.03
CA TYR A 395 -8.16 -1.53 -18.60
C TYR A 395 -8.51 -2.79 -17.83
N LYS A 396 -8.26 -3.93 -18.46
CA LYS A 396 -8.68 -5.23 -17.94
C LYS A 396 -7.53 -5.91 -17.17
N GLU A 397 -7.43 -5.61 -15.89
CA GLU A 397 -6.50 -6.34 -15.02
C GLU A 397 -6.94 -7.80 -14.83
N PRO A 398 -6.01 -8.76 -14.86
CA PRO A 398 -6.36 -10.15 -14.62
C PRO A 398 -6.53 -10.45 -13.13
N LEU A 399 -7.33 -11.48 -12.82
CA LEU A 399 -7.52 -11.98 -11.47
C LEU A 399 -6.32 -12.85 -11.05
N LEU A 400 -5.81 -12.62 -9.85
CA LEU A 400 -4.74 -13.43 -9.27
C LEU A 400 -5.07 -14.94 -9.30
N ASN A 401 -4.10 -15.75 -9.71
CA ASN A 401 -4.14 -17.21 -9.55
C ASN A 401 -2.77 -17.71 -9.07
N VAL A 402 -2.75 -18.50 -8.00
CA VAL A 402 -1.52 -18.97 -7.34
C VAL A 402 -1.17 -20.40 -7.71
N LYS A 403 -2.15 -21.20 -8.15
CA LYS A 403 -2.02 -22.64 -8.38
C LYS A 403 -0.81 -23.04 -9.20
N THR A 404 -0.55 -22.32 -10.27
CA THR A 404 0.49 -22.63 -11.26
C THR A 404 1.77 -21.81 -11.10
N LEU A 405 1.85 -20.99 -10.06
CA LEU A 405 3.11 -20.32 -9.72
C LEU A 405 4.18 -21.38 -9.42
N PRO A 406 5.42 -21.17 -9.85
CA PRO A 406 6.49 -22.14 -9.67
C PRO A 406 6.96 -22.30 -8.22
#